data_4f91224162bbc6f4accbbc6a45ffbe33
#
_entry.id   4f91224162bbc6f4accbbc6a45ffbe33
#
_cell.length_a   1.000
_cell.length_b   1.000
_cell.length_c   1.000
_cell.angle_alpha   90.00
_cell.angle_beta   90.00
_cell.angle_gamma   90.00
#
_symmetry.space_group_name_H-M   'P 1'
#
loop_
_entity.id
_entity.type
_entity.pdbx_description
1 polymer ?
#
loop_
_entity_poly.entity_id
_entity_poly.type
_entity_poly.pdbx_seq_one_letter_code
_entity_poly.pdbx_strand_id
1 'polypeptide(L)'
;MSRIEFVKAHACGNDFLVIDEAAAAGRHEAMAEKLCARHTGIGADGIEFLDRRPDGSLFLRLFNADGSEAELSGNGTRCVAAWLAESEGLKEVALGTHGGVRTCRLMERKGAEWWIESAMGVPRVMSRSIVIAGVDGAIEGAMVNVGNPHYVIFVEREDFSSHGMSWQELGAKISIDPLFKFGTNVEFVRVLGPHEIAFRIYERGCGPTTSSGTGTCASSAAAMTLREVARELSAAAQGGTQRVVWPDSTSEMMLTGPAEIVCQGTAEFAG
;
A
#
# COMPACT_ATOMS: atom_id res chain seq x y z
N MET A 1 23.12 8.78 -23.32
CA MET A 1 22.78 8.84 -21.88
C MET A 1 21.85 10.01 -21.68
N SER A 2 20.71 9.79 -21.07
CA SER A 2 19.78 10.87 -20.68
C SER A 2 19.91 11.13 -19.19
N ARG A 3 19.83 12.40 -18.80
CA ARG A 3 19.81 12.82 -17.39
C ARG A 3 18.35 12.82 -16.94
N ILE A 4 18.05 12.05 -15.91
CA ILE A 4 16.69 11.88 -15.36
C ILE A 4 16.65 12.55 -14.00
N GLU A 5 15.74 13.49 -13.83
CA GLU A 5 15.41 14.08 -12.52
C GLU A 5 14.47 13.14 -11.77
N PHE A 6 14.69 13.00 -10.47
CA PHE A 6 13.86 12.17 -9.61
C PHE A 6 13.66 12.78 -8.24
N VAL A 7 12.58 12.40 -7.59
CA VAL A 7 12.34 12.57 -6.15
C VAL A 7 12.24 11.18 -5.54
N LYS A 8 13.00 10.92 -4.48
CA LYS A 8 12.85 9.70 -3.69
C LYS A 8 12.02 10.01 -2.46
N ALA A 9 10.93 9.26 -2.27
CA ALA A 9 10.04 9.38 -1.13
C ALA A 9 9.63 8.00 -0.62
N HIS A 10 9.18 7.91 0.62
CA HIS A 10 8.59 6.70 1.16
C HIS A 10 7.32 6.99 1.97
N ALA A 11 6.46 5.98 2.08
CA ALA A 11 5.32 5.95 2.99
C ALA A 11 5.39 4.66 3.81
N CYS A 12 5.61 4.79 5.12
CA CYS A 12 5.76 3.64 6.02
C CYS A 12 6.83 2.62 5.56
N GLY A 13 7.98 3.10 5.07
CA GLY A 13 9.11 2.26 4.64
C GLY A 13 9.01 1.68 3.22
N ASN A 14 7.87 1.81 2.55
CA ASN A 14 7.72 1.44 1.14
C ASN A 14 8.12 2.65 0.28
N ASP A 15 9.24 2.54 -0.45
CA ASP A 15 9.92 3.67 -1.08
C ASP A 15 9.76 3.69 -2.60
N PHE A 16 9.59 4.90 -3.13
CA PHE A 16 9.36 5.14 -4.55
C PHE A 16 10.25 6.24 -5.09
N LEU A 17 10.57 6.14 -6.38
CA LEU A 17 11.06 7.25 -7.17
C LEU A 17 9.85 7.90 -7.86
N VAL A 18 9.73 9.20 -7.77
CA VAL A 18 8.75 9.98 -8.55
C VAL A 18 9.51 10.64 -9.70
N ILE A 19 9.09 10.35 -10.93
CA ILE A 19 9.75 10.79 -12.17
C ILE A 19 8.68 11.33 -13.11
N ASP A 20 8.97 12.40 -13.84
CA ASP A 20 8.09 12.91 -14.87
C ASP A 20 7.91 11.88 -16.01
N GLU A 21 6.66 11.62 -16.43
CA GLU A 21 6.31 10.64 -17.47
C GLU A 21 7.07 10.90 -18.77
N ALA A 22 7.29 12.16 -19.14
CA ALA A 22 8.01 12.51 -20.36
C ALA A 22 9.46 12.02 -20.36
N ALA A 23 10.08 11.84 -19.20
CA ALA A 23 11.44 11.35 -19.08
C ALA A 23 11.55 9.84 -19.42
N ALA A 24 10.48 9.08 -19.27
CA ALA A 24 10.45 7.65 -19.56
C ALA A 24 10.62 7.38 -21.08
N ALA A 25 9.98 8.19 -21.92
CA ALA A 25 10.02 8.06 -23.38
C ALA A 25 9.74 6.62 -23.86
N GLY A 26 8.79 5.93 -23.22
CA GLY A 26 8.42 4.55 -23.52
C GLY A 26 9.34 3.47 -22.92
N ARG A 27 10.30 3.83 -22.05
CA ARG A 27 11.28 2.91 -21.45
C ARG A 27 11.01 2.65 -19.97
N HIS A 28 9.75 2.68 -19.52
CA HIS A 28 9.33 2.57 -18.11
C HIS A 28 9.90 1.33 -17.43
N GLU A 29 9.70 0.16 -18.03
CA GLU A 29 10.18 -1.14 -17.54
C GLU A 29 11.70 -1.12 -17.30
N ALA A 30 12.48 -0.78 -18.33
CA ALA A 30 13.93 -0.73 -18.24
C ALA A 30 14.42 0.33 -17.23
N MET A 31 13.71 1.45 -17.09
CA MET A 31 14.02 2.46 -16.08
C MET A 31 13.74 1.94 -14.68
N ALA A 32 12.62 1.26 -14.46
CA ALA A 32 12.27 0.68 -13.18
C ALA A 32 13.31 -0.36 -12.75
N GLU A 33 13.62 -1.33 -13.60
CA GLU A 33 14.65 -2.35 -13.31
C GLU A 33 16.01 -1.74 -12.98
N LYS A 34 16.44 -0.71 -13.73
CA LYS A 34 17.75 -0.11 -13.57
C LYS A 34 17.84 0.83 -12.38
N LEU A 35 16.86 1.76 -12.23
CA LEU A 35 16.93 2.81 -11.21
C LEU A 35 16.52 2.29 -9.83
N CYS A 36 15.61 1.31 -9.76
CA CYS A 36 15.18 0.72 -8.49
C CYS A 36 16.18 -0.29 -7.92
N ALA A 37 17.18 -0.73 -8.68
CA ALA A 37 18.19 -1.65 -8.20
C ALA A 37 18.94 -1.07 -6.98
N ARG A 38 18.83 -1.70 -5.80
CA ARG A 38 19.30 -1.11 -4.52
C ARG A 38 20.82 -0.95 -4.40
N HIS A 39 21.60 -1.72 -5.18
CA HIS A 39 23.07 -1.68 -5.08
C HIS A 39 23.74 -1.03 -6.30
N THR A 40 23.05 -0.89 -7.42
CA THR A 40 23.61 -0.42 -8.69
C THR A 40 22.79 0.69 -9.33
N GLY A 41 21.64 1.03 -8.76
CA GLY A 41 20.77 2.16 -9.09
C GLY A 41 20.61 3.11 -7.90
N ILE A 42 19.51 3.84 -7.87
CA ILE A 42 19.12 4.70 -6.75
C ILE A 42 18.54 3.84 -5.61
N GLY A 43 17.89 2.73 -5.96
CA GLY A 43 17.19 1.82 -5.04
C GLY A 43 15.82 2.32 -4.66
N ALA A 44 14.79 1.54 -4.96
CA ALA A 44 13.40 1.77 -4.54
C ALA A 44 12.58 0.49 -4.73
N ASP A 45 11.35 0.46 -4.22
CA ASP A 45 10.37 -0.60 -4.47
C ASP A 45 9.68 -0.42 -5.81
N GLY A 46 9.66 0.82 -6.35
CA GLY A 46 9.07 1.12 -7.64
C GLY A 46 9.27 2.57 -8.08
N ILE A 47 8.74 2.88 -9.27
CA ILE A 47 8.69 4.24 -9.82
C ILE A 47 7.22 4.64 -10.03
N GLU A 48 6.85 5.80 -9.51
CA GLU A 48 5.63 6.52 -9.87
C GLU A 48 5.97 7.51 -10.98
N PHE A 49 5.58 7.21 -12.21
CA PHE A 49 5.69 8.15 -13.33
C PHE A 49 4.50 9.10 -13.31
N LEU A 50 4.79 10.39 -13.13
CA LEU A 50 3.77 11.45 -13.05
C LEU A 50 3.55 12.09 -14.42
N ASP A 51 2.38 11.87 -15.02
CA ASP A 51 1.92 12.51 -16.25
C ASP A 51 1.07 13.74 -15.92
N ARG A 52 1.53 14.90 -16.42
CA ARG A 52 0.80 16.17 -16.34
C ARG A 52 0.09 16.41 -17.66
N ARG A 53 -1.17 16.05 -17.73
CA ARG A 53 -1.96 16.06 -18.95
C ARG A 53 -2.32 17.49 -19.40
N PRO A 54 -2.56 17.70 -20.70
CA PRO A 54 -2.91 19.03 -21.23
C PRO A 54 -4.19 19.64 -20.65
N ASP A 55 -5.10 18.83 -20.14
CA ASP A 55 -6.33 19.28 -19.48
C ASP A 55 -6.12 19.68 -18.00
N GLY A 56 -4.89 19.61 -17.52
CA GLY A 56 -4.50 19.90 -16.14
C GLY A 56 -4.69 18.71 -15.18
N SER A 57 -5.20 17.57 -15.64
CA SER A 57 -5.29 16.37 -14.81
C SER A 57 -3.91 15.72 -14.62
N LEU A 58 -3.75 15.05 -13.46
CA LEU A 58 -2.55 14.30 -13.13
C LEU A 58 -2.84 12.81 -13.21
N PHE A 59 -1.92 12.05 -13.82
CA PHE A 59 -2.04 10.62 -13.92
C PHE A 59 -0.74 9.94 -13.50
N LEU A 60 -0.85 8.84 -12.75
CA LEU A 60 0.28 8.04 -12.30
C LEU A 60 0.30 6.69 -13.01
N ARG A 61 1.49 6.30 -13.40
CA ARG A 61 1.80 4.93 -13.80
C ARG A 61 2.83 4.37 -12.84
N LEU A 62 2.48 3.28 -12.20
CA LEU A 62 3.36 2.59 -11.26
C LEU A 62 4.06 1.43 -11.93
N PHE A 63 5.39 1.41 -11.83
CA PHE A 63 6.22 0.27 -12.19
C PHE A 63 6.98 -0.24 -10.98
N ASN A 64 6.84 -1.52 -10.66
CA ASN A 64 7.59 -2.19 -9.62
C ASN A 64 9.09 -2.29 -9.99
N ALA A 65 9.94 -2.58 -9.01
CA ALA A 65 11.39 -2.71 -9.22
C ALA A 65 11.80 -3.81 -10.21
N ASP A 66 10.91 -4.78 -10.49
CA ASP A 66 11.10 -5.85 -11.48
C ASP A 66 10.64 -5.45 -12.90
N GLY A 67 10.25 -4.20 -13.11
CA GLY A 67 9.76 -3.68 -14.38
C GLY A 67 8.26 -3.91 -14.63
N SER A 68 7.58 -4.71 -13.84
CA SER A 68 6.14 -4.97 -14.01
C SER A 68 5.30 -3.73 -13.70
N GLU A 69 4.30 -3.44 -14.55
CA GLU A 69 3.35 -2.35 -14.30
C GLU A 69 2.28 -2.81 -13.30
N ALA A 70 1.98 -1.96 -12.32
CA ALA A 70 0.95 -2.18 -11.33
C ALA A 70 -0.18 -1.15 -11.45
N GLU A 71 -1.38 -1.53 -11.02
CA GLU A 71 -2.55 -0.66 -11.16
C GLU A 71 -2.51 0.55 -10.23
N LEU A 72 -1.96 0.37 -9.02
CA LEU A 72 -1.99 1.38 -7.95
C LEU A 72 -1.09 1.00 -6.78
N SER A 73 -0.44 2.00 -6.17
CA SER A 73 0.07 1.95 -4.80
C SER A 73 -0.53 3.08 -3.95
N GLY A 74 -1.20 2.73 -2.84
CA GLY A 74 -1.66 3.73 -1.88
C GLY A 74 -0.51 4.45 -1.19
N ASN A 75 0.63 3.77 -1.00
CA ASN A 75 1.86 4.38 -0.48
C ASN A 75 2.49 5.32 -1.52
N GLY A 76 2.57 4.88 -2.78
CA GLY A 76 3.09 5.67 -3.88
C GLY A 76 2.30 6.95 -4.14
N THR A 77 0.95 6.87 -4.17
CA THR A 77 0.10 8.06 -4.31
C THR A 77 0.30 9.07 -3.18
N ARG A 78 0.54 8.62 -1.92
CA ARG A 78 0.87 9.53 -0.83
C ARG A 78 2.24 10.18 -1.00
N CYS A 79 3.24 9.44 -1.50
CA CYS A 79 4.56 9.99 -1.82
C CYS A 79 4.46 11.12 -2.86
N VAL A 80 3.70 10.90 -3.93
CA VAL A 80 3.47 11.91 -4.97
C VAL A 80 2.70 13.11 -4.42
N ALA A 81 1.65 12.89 -3.62
CA ALA A 81 0.89 13.96 -2.99
C ALA A 81 1.76 14.80 -2.04
N ALA A 82 2.65 14.18 -1.26
CA ALA A 82 3.60 14.89 -0.40
C ALA A 82 4.57 15.75 -1.21
N TRP A 83 5.08 15.22 -2.32
CA TRP A 83 5.96 15.99 -3.19
C TRP A 83 5.24 17.19 -3.84
N LEU A 84 4.02 16.99 -4.35
CA LEU A 84 3.22 18.09 -4.92
C LEU A 84 2.84 19.15 -3.86
N ALA A 85 2.61 18.71 -2.61
CA ALA A 85 2.38 19.64 -1.51
C ALA A 85 3.64 20.47 -1.19
N GLU A 86 4.85 19.86 -1.24
CA GLU A 86 6.09 20.59 -0.99
C GLU A 86 6.49 21.49 -2.14
N SER A 87 6.43 21.00 -3.39
CA SER A 87 6.94 21.72 -4.56
C SER A 87 5.97 22.77 -5.12
N GLU A 88 4.66 22.55 -4.99
CA GLU A 88 3.62 23.35 -5.60
C GLU A 88 2.62 23.94 -4.58
N GLY A 89 2.73 23.56 -3.31
CA GLY A 89 1.84 24.04 -2.25
C GLY A 89 0.41 23.48 -2.34
N LEU A 90 0.20 22.38 -3.07
CA LEU A 90 -1.11 21.77 -3.23
C LEU A 90 -1.56 21.11 -1.92
N LYS A 91 -2.76 21.46 -1.46
CA LYS A 91 -3.35 20.87 -0.25
C LYS A 91 -4.24 19.66 -0.54
N GLU A 92 -4.71 19.55 -1.76
CA GLU A 92 -5.52 18.44 -2.25
C GLU A 92 -5.17 18.19 -3.70
N VAL A 93 -5.10 16.91 -4.08
CA VAL A 93 -4.80 16.49 -5.44
C VAL A 93 -5.59 15.24 -5.80
N ALA A 94 -6.15 15.22 -7.00
CA ALA A 94 -6.76 14.04 -7.61
C ALA A 94 -5.74 13.40 -8.56
N LEU A 95 -5.31 12.21 -8.25
CA LEU A 95 -4.35 11.42 -9.01
C LEU A 95 -5.09 10.29 -9.75
N GLY A 96 -5.15 10.37 -11.07
CA GLY A 96 -5.62 9.27 -11.90
C GLY A 96 -4.63 8.11 -11.87
N THR A 97 -5.11 6.88 -11.84
CA THR A 97 -4.30 5.66 -11.90
C THR A 97 -5.06 4.59 -12.69
N HIS A 98 -4.40 3.48 -13.05
CA HIS A 98 -5.11 2.33 -13.63
C HIS A 98 -6.12 1.69 -12.67
N GLY A 99 -5.93 1.85 -11.35
CA GLY A 99 -6.87 1.45 -10.30
C GLY A 99 -7.96 2.49 -9.97
N GLY A 100 -8.12 3.53 -10.82
CA GLY A 100 -9.06 4.63 -10.63
C GLY A 100 -8.45 5.89 -10.04
N VAL A 101 -9.27 6.91 -9.82
CA VAL A 101 -8.83 8.19 -9.25
C VAL A 101 -8.65 8.05 -7.74
N ARG A 102 -7.55 8.60 -7.23
CA ARG A 102 -7.28 8.73 -5.79
C ARG A 102 -7.18 10.20 -5.41
N THR A 103 -8.11 10.65 -4.58
CA THR A 103 -8.03 11.99 -3.99
C THR A 103 -7.16 11.89 -2.73
N CYS A 104 -6.09 12.67 -2.72
CA CYS A 104 -5.16 12.79 -1.61
C CYS A 104 -5.24 14.20 -1.04
N ARG A 105 -5.40 14.31 0.29
CA ARG A 105 -5.50 15.60 0.99
C ARG A 105 -4.40 15.69 2.05
N LEU A 106 -3.66 16.80 2.03
CA LEU A 106 -2.72 17.12 3.10
C LEU A 106 -3.49 17.50 4.36
N MET A 107 -3.32 16.72 5.41
CA MET A 107 -3.92 16.97 6.73
C MET A 107 -3.01 17.81 7.60
N GLU A 108 -1.74 17.45 7.70
CA GLU A 108 -0.74 18.15 8.50
C GLU A 108 0.67 17.81 8.03
N ARG A 109 1.64 18.62 8.47
CA ARG A 109 3.07 18.32 8.34
C ARG A 109 3.70 18.27 9.73
N LYS A 110 4.39 17.18 10.05
CA LYS A 110 5.12 16.98 11.32
C LYS A 110 6.59 16.76 11.02
N GLY A 111 7.39 17.82 11.09
CA GLY A 111 8.79 17.74 10.74
C GLY A 111 9.00 17.36 9.27
N ALA A 112 9.60 16.21 9.00
CA ALA A 112 9.79 15.66 7.65
C ALA A 112 8.56 14.91 7.10
N GLU A 113 7.63 14.53 7.96
CA GLU A 113 6.45 13.75 7.59
C GLU A 113 5.29 14.63 7.08
N TRP A 114 4.78 14.25 5.94
CA TRP A 114 3.54 14.77 5.34
C TRP A 114 2.42 13.78 5.62
N TRP A 115 1.45 14.13 6.45
CA TRP A 115 0.30 13.29 6.75
C TRP A 115 -0.78 13.49 5.71
N ILE A 116 -0.96 12.47 4.87
CA ILE A 116 -1.85 12.50 3.71
C ILE A 116 -3.04 11.58 3.96
N GLU A 117 -4.25 12.12 3.83
CA GLU A 117 -5.50 11.38 3.81
C GLU A 117 -5.86 10.98 2.38
N SER A 118 -6.27 9.73 2.18
CA SER A 118 -6.71 9.19 0.90
C SER A 118 -8.04 8.45 1.03
N ALA A 119 -8.96 8.67 0.09
CA ALA A 119 -10.19 7.89 -0.03
C ALA A 119 -9.86 6.51 -0.62
N MET A 120 -10.29 5.45 0.07
CA MET A 120 -9.95 4.07 -0.27
C MET A 120 -11.16 3.28 -0.82
N GLY A 121 -12.29 3.97 -1.06
CA GLY A 121 -13.55 3.37 -1.49
C GLY A 121 -14.29 2.68 -0.35
N VAL A 122 -15.30 1.89 -0.70
CA VAL A 122 -16.18 1.20 0.26
C VAL A 122 -15.73 -0.25 0.41
N PRO A 123 -15.17 -0.66 1.56
CA PRO A 123 -14.78 -2.05 1.82
C PRO A 123 -15.98 -3.00 1.81
N ARG A 124 -15.73 -4.23 1.33
CA ARG A 124 -16.69 -5.34 1.45
C ARG A 124 -16.07 -6.41 2.34
N VAL A 125 -16.74 -6.75 3.44
CA VAL A 125 -16.26 -7.72 4.42
C VAL A 125 -17.22 -8.89 4.50
N MET A 126 -16.69 -10.11 4.43
CA MET A 126 -17.46 -11.35 4.59
C MET A 126 -16.68 -12.30 5.50
N SER A 127 -17.25 -12.63 6.66
CA SER A 127 -16.70 -13.66 7.54
C SER A 127 -16.71 -15.02 6.81
N ARG A 128 -15.59 -15.71 6.83
CA ARG A 128 -15.45 -17.02 6.17
C ARG A 128 -14.32 -17.84 6.73
N SER A 129 -14.62 -19.06 7.17
CA SER A 129 -13.59 -20.09 7.43
C SER A 129 -13.12 -20.70 6.12
N ILE A 130 -11.83 -21.01 6.07
CA ILE A 130 -11.21 -21.71 4.94
C ILE A 130 -10.45 -22.94 5.43
N VAL A 131 -10.28 -23.92 4.55
CA VAL A 131 -9.44 -25.09 4.78
C VAL A 131 -8.35 -25.12 3.72
N ILE A 132 -7.11 -25.12 4.16
CA ILE A 132 -5.92 -25.05 3.31
C ILE A 132 -5.14 -26.35 3.39
N ALA A 133 -4.68 -26.86 2.27
CA ALA A 133 -3.89 -28.08 2.23
C ALA A 133 -2.61 -27.98 3.07
N GLY A 134 -2.39 -28.95 3.95
CA GLY A 134 -1.22 -28.98 4.85
C GLY A 134 -1.29 -27.97 6.00
N VAL A 135 -2.50 -27.54 6.37
CA VAL A 135 -2.80 -26.78 7.59
C VAL A 135 -3.86 -27.54 8.38
N ASP A 136 -3.62 -27.77 9.66
CA ASP A 136 -4.55 -28.49 10.51
C ASP A 136 -5.75 -27.61 10.90
N GLY A 137 -6.95 -28.13 10.67
CA GLY A 137 -8.21 -27.47 11.01
C GLY A 137 -8.64 -26.39 10.02
N ALA A 138 -9.74 -25.74 10.36
CA ALA A 138 -10.26 -24.59 9.60
C ALA A 138 -9.63 -23.30 10.13
N ILE A 139 -9.27 -22.41 9.22
CA ILE A 139 -8.74 -21.08 9.53
C ILE A 139 -9.90 -20.10 9.52
N GLU A 140 -10.23 -19.58 10.71
CA GLU A 140 -11.26 -18.56 10.87
C GLU A 140 -10.74 -17.18 10.43
N GLY A 141 -11.50 -16.49 9.58
CA GLY A 141 -11.09 -15.18 9.08
C GLY A 141 -12.19 -14.44 8.33
N ALA A 142 -11.76 -13.46 7.56
CA ALA A 142 -12.65 -12.66 6.70
C ALA A 142 -12.05 -12.48 5.30
N MET A 143 -12.85 -12.69 4.29
CA MET A 143 -12.59 -12.17 2.96
C MET A 143 -12.93 -10.68 2.94
N VAL A 144 -11.98 -9.86 2.53
CA VAL A 144 -12.14 -8.42 2.43
C VAL A 144 -11.76 -7.97 1.02
N ASN A 145 -12.56 -7.07 0.45
CA ASN A 145 -12.26 -6.42 -0.83
C ASN A 145 -12.25 -4.90 -0.63
N VAL A 146 -11.11 -4.28 -0.91
CA VAL A 146 -10.87 -2.83 -0.89
C VAL A 146 -10.36 -2.34 -2.25
N GLY A 147 -10.81 -3.02 -3.33
CA GLY A 147 -10.33 -2.88 -4.69
C GLY A 147 -9.50 -4.08 -5.17
N ASN A 148 -8.90 -4.81 -4.23
CA ASN A 148 -8.18 -6.06 -4.42
C ASN A 148 -8.55 -7.07 -3.31
N PRO A 149 -8.26 -8.38 -3.49
CA PRO A 149 -8.65 -9.41 -2.53
C PRO A 149 -7.67 -9.49 -1.34
N HIS A 150 -8.26 -9.60 -0.14
CA HIS A 150 -7.57 -9.82 1.12
C HIS A 150 -8.22 -10.95 1.91
N TYR A 151 -7.42 -11.71 2.67
CA TYR A 151 -7.90 -12.64 3.67
C TYR A 151 -7.31 -12.27 5.03
N VAL A 152 -8.16 -11.85 5.94
CA VAL A 152 -7.77 -11.34 7.27
C VAL A 152 -8.00 -12.39 8.33
N ILE A 153 -6.95 -12.71 9.10
CA ILE A 153 -6.95 -13.67 10.20
C ILE A 153 -6.69 -12.92 11.51
N PHE A 154 -7.54 -13.13 12.51
CA PHE A 154 -7.30 -12.59 13.85
C PHE A 154 -6.43 -13.54 14.66
N VAL A 155 -5.38 -12.98 15.28
CA VAL A 155 -4.41 -13.75 16.07
C VAL A 155 -4.18 -13.08 17.43
N GLU A 156 -3.89 -13.90 18.46
CA GLU A 156 -3.64 -13.41 19.82
C GLU A 156 -2.13 -13.29 20.12
N ARG A 157 -1.31 -14.12 19.45
CA ARG A 157 0.11 -14.23 19.74
C ARG A 157 0.89 -13.00 19.26
N GLU A 158 1.88 -12.57 20.04
CA GLU A 158 2.73 -11.41 19.73
C GLU A 158 3.60 -11.58 18.48
N ASP A 159 3.97 -12.82 18.17
CA ASP A 159 4.70 -13.20 16.97
C ASP A 159 3.80 -13.35 15.74
N PHE A 160 2.49 -13.10 15.87
CA PHE A 160 1.47 -13.27 14.82
C PHE A 160 1.36 -14.69 14.27
N SER A 161 1.94 -15.68 14.92
CA SER A 161 1.84 -17.10 14.51
C SER A 161 0.42 -17.65 14.73
N SER A 162 0.02 -18.57 13.87
CA SER A 162 -1.27 -19.27 13.93
C SER A 162 -1.15 -20.68 13.36
N HIS A 163 -1.99 -21.62 13.80
CA HIS A 163 -2.02 -23.01 13.32
C HIS A 163 -0.63 -23.70 13.34
N GLY A 164 0.19 -23.37 14.34
CA GLY A 164 1.54 -23.93 14.48
C GLY A 164 2.57 -23.42 13.48
N MET A 165 2.25 -22.39 12.69
CA MET A 165 3.09 -21.80 11.66
C MET A 165 3.36 -20.33 11.95
N SER A 166 4.49 -19.81 11.46
CA SER A 166 4.72 -18.37 11.39
C SER A 166 3.71 -17.71 10.42
N TRP A 167 3.47 -16.42 10.59
CA TRP A 167 2.58 -15.68 9.68
C TRP A 167 3.09 -15.68 8.22
N GLN A 168 4.42 -15.74 8.02
CA GLN A 168 5.02 -15.83 6.69
C GLN A 168 4.72 -17.19 6.02
N GLU A 169 4.89 -18.29 6.74
CA GLU A 169 4.62 -19.63 6.22
C GLU A 169 3.14 -19.85 5.91
N LEU A 170 2.26 -19.44 6.84
CA LEU A 170 0.82 -19.57 6.65
C LEU A 170 0.32 -18.61 5.56
N GLY A 171 0.82 -17.38 5.53
CA GLY A 171 0.51 -16.40 4.49
C GLY A 171 0.89 -16.86 3.09
N ALA A 172 2.08 -17.47 2.95
CA ALA A 172 2.54 -18.03 1.68
C ALA A 172 1.60 -19.12 1.15
N LYS A 173 1.14 -20.02 2.04
CA LYS A 173 0.20 -21.09 1.67
C LYS A 173 -1.16 -20.55 1.24
N ILE A 174 -1.71 -19.63 2.00
CA ILE A 174 -3.06 -19.06 1.73
C ILE A 174 -3.03 -18.19 0.47
N SER A 175 -1.97 -17.39 0.28
CA SER A 175 -1.91 -16.41 -0.81
C SER A 175 -2.05 -17.04 -2.20
N ILE A 176 -1.60 -18.28 -2.37
CA ILE A 176 -1.60 -19.01 -3.66
C ILE A 176 -2.60 -20.18 -3.69
N ASP A 177 -3.39 -20.37 -2.62
CA ASP A 177 -4.34 -21.48 -2.56
C ASP A 177 -5.39 -21.40 -3.68
N PRO A 178 -5.76 -22.51 -4.34
CA PRO A 178 -6.76 -22.55 -5.41
C PRO A 178 -8.13 -21.97 -5.05
N LEU A 179 -8.46 -21.84 -3.77
CA LEU A 179 -9.65 -21.13 -3.29
C LEU A 179 -9.67 -19.68 -3.77
N PHE A 180 -8.51 -19.07 -3.92
CA PHE A 180 -8.33 -17.71 -4.41
C PHE A 180 -7.81 -17.74 -5.85
N LYS A 181 -8.72 -17.80 -6.81
CA LYS A 181 -8.42 -18.00 -8.26
C LYS A 181 -7.25 -17.13 -8.79
N PHE A 182 -7.09 -15.93 -8.26
CA PHE A 182 -6.04 -14.98 -8.67
C PHE A 182 -5.08 -14.66 -7.53
N GLY A 183 -5.04 -15.52 -6.49
CA GLY A 183 -4.32 -15.25 -5.26
C GLY A 183 -4.99 -14.19 -4.38
N THR A 184 -4.48 -14.03 -3.17
CA THR A 184 -4.96 -13.05 -2.19
C THR A 184 -3.82 -12.49 -1.36
N ASN A 185 -3.97 -11.25 -0.87
CA ASN A 185 -3.16 -10.76 0.24
C ASN A 185 -3.65 -11.39 1.54
N VAL A 186 -2.77 -11.58 2.51
CA VAL A 186 -3.12 -12.22 3.79
C VAL A 186 -2.63 -11.36 4.94
N GLU A 187 -3.55 -10.93 5.79
CA GLU A 187 -3.25 -10.12 6.96
C GLU A 187 -3.48 -10.92 8.25
N PHE A 188 -2.53 -10.82 9.16
CA PHE A 188 -2.60 -11.38 10.52
C PHE A 188 -2.78 -10.22 11.48
N VAL A 189 -3.95 -10.12 12.12
CA VAL A 189 -4.38 -8.95 12.87
C VAL A 189 -4.51 -9.27 14.35
N ARG A 190 -3.89 -8.44 15.19
CA ARG A 190 -4.13 -8.38 16.64
C ARG A 190 -4.93 -7.13 16.98
N VAL A 191 -5.98 -7.30 17.74
CA VAL A 191 -6.71 -6.19 18.35
C VAL A 191 -6.01 -5.85 19.66
N LEU A 192 -5.47 -4.63 19.77
CA LEU A 192 -4.74 -4.16 20.95
C LEU A 192 -5.62 -3.34 21.89
N GLY A 193 -6.71 -2.79 21.35
CA GLY A 193 -7.68 -2.01 22.10
C GLY A 193 -8.81 -1.51 21.20
N PRO A 194 -9.77 -0.76 21.77
CA PRO A 194 -10.92 -0.26 21.00
C PRO A 194 -10.56 0.62 19.80
N HIS A 195 -9.41 1.28 19.86
CA HIS A 195 -8.94 2.22 18.84
C HIS A 195 -7.58 1.81 18.25
N GLU A 196 -7.16 0.56 18.41
CA GLU A 196 -5.83 0.16 18.01
C GLU A 196 -5.78 -1.31 17.56
N ILE A 197 -5.18 -1.52 16.39
CA ILE A 197 -4.82 -2.85 15.89
C ILE A 197 -3.33 -2.87 15.48
N ALA A 198 -2.72 -4.05 15.54
CA ALA A 198 -1.43 -4.31 14.88
C ALA A 198 -1.61 -5.43 13.86
N PHE A 199 -0.86 -5.39 12.77
CA PHE A 199 -0.94 -6.44 11.77
C PHE A 199 0.39 -6.75 11.09
N ARG A 200 0.43 -7.92 10.47
CA ARG A 200 1.46 -8.36 9.52
C ARG A 200 0.78 -8.71 8.23
N ILE A 201 1.47 -8.52 7.12
CA ILE A 201 0.93 -8.78 5.79
C ILE A 201 1.88 -9.62 4.95
N TYR A 202 1.29 -10.59 4.25
CA TYR A 202 1.89 -11.33 3.15
C TYR A 202 1.19 -10.91 1.86
N GLU A 203 1.86 -10.11 1.03
CA GLU A 203 1.25 -9.59 -0.19
C GLU A 203 1.35 -10.59 -1.33
N ARG A 204 0.30 -10.67 -2.11
CA ARG A 204 0.21 -11.48 -3.32
C ARG A 204 1.30 -11.08 -4.32
N GLY A 205 2.13 -12.03 -4.71
CA GLY A 205 3.21 -11.82 -5.68
C GLY A 205 4.49 -11.21 -5.09
N CYS A 206 4.42 -10.54 -3.93
CA CYS A 206 5.56 -9.88 -3.31
C CYS A 206 6.07 -10.61 -2.05
N GLY A 207 5.20 -11.34 -1.33
CA GLY A 207 5.56 -11.96 -0.08
C GLY A 207 5.40 -11.04 1.13
N PRO A 208 6.20 -11.24 2.21
CA PRO A 208 6.18 -10.40 3.39
C PRO A 208 6.59 -8.95 3.06
N THR A 209 5.73 -7.98 3.39
CA THR A 209 6.04 -6.56 3.26
C THR A 209 5.84 -5.84 4.60
N THR A 210 6.43 -4.66 4.74
CA THR A 210 6.41 -3.91 5.99
C THR A 210 5.19 -3.01 6.12
N SER A 211 4.55 -2.65 5.01
CA SER A 211 3.39 -1.75 4.96
C SER A 211 2.60 -1.94 3.66
N SER A 212 1.29 -1.85 3.77
CA SER A 212 0.37 -1.85 2.63
C SER A 212 -0.84 -0.97 2.94
N GLY A 213 -1.18 -0.02 2.05
CA GLY A 213 -2.35 0.83 2.23
C GLY A 213 -3.66 0.05 2.19
N THR A 214 -3.80 -0.85 1.22
CA THR A 214 -5.00 -1.72 1.11
C THR A 214 -5.04 -2.77 2.21
N GLY A 215 -3.89 -3.32 2.62
CA GLY A 215 -3.79 -4.24 3.76
C GLY A 215 -4.18 -3.58 5.09
N THR A 216 -3.78 -2.31 5.30
CA THR A 216 -4.24 -1.49 6.44
C THR A 216 -5.76 -1.35 6.44
N CYS A 217 -6.35 -1.02 5.30
CA CYS A 217 -7.79 -0.86 5.16
C CYS A 217 -8.54 -2.18 5.34
N ALA A 218 -8.04 -3.28 4.78
CA ALA A 218 -8.64 -4.61 4.92
C ALA A 218 -8.62 -5.09 6.37
N SER A 219 -7.47 -4.95 7.05
CA SER A 219 -7.31 -5.26 8.48
C SER A 219 -8.28 -4.47 9.35
N SER A 220 -8.38 -3.16 9.09
CA SER A 220 -9.27 -2.26 9.83
C SER A 220 -10.74 -2.58 9.55
N ALA A 221 -11.13 -2.80 8.30
CA ALA A 221 -12.50 -3.14 7.92
C ALA A 221 -12.97 -4.46 8.57
N ALA A 222 -12.10 -5.48 8.56
CA ALA A 222 -12.39 -6.74 9.24
C ALA A 222 -12.55 -6.55 10.75
N ALA A 223 -11.64 -5.79 11.39
CA ALA A 223 -11.71 -5.51 12.81
C ALA A 223 -12.98 -4.73 13.18
N MET A 224 -13.31 -3.66 12.45
CA MET A 224 -14.51 -2.84 12.65
C MET A 224 -15.83 -3.60 12.41
N THR A 225 -15.79 -4.68 11.63
CA THR A 225 -16.99 -5.48 11.31
C THR A 225 -17.16 -6.67 12.24
N LEU A 226 -16.05 -7.31 12.66
CA LEU A 226 -16.09 -8.62 13.33
C LEU A 226 -15.54 -8.58 14.76
N ARG A 227 -15.07 -7.44 15.22
CA ARG A 227 -14.56 -7.21 16.56
C ARG A 227 -15.16 -5.93 17.14
N GLU A 228 -15.16 -5.80 18.44
CA GLU A 228 -15.69 -4.60 19.15
C GLU A 228 -14.63 -3.47 19.13
N VAL A 229 -14.31 -2.95 17.94
CA VAL A 229 -13.42 -1.80 17.78
C VAL A 229 -14.17 -0.59 17.22
N ALA A 230 -13.64 0.59 17.50
CA ALA A 230 -14.22 1.85 17.04
C ALA A 230 -14.12 2.02 15.51
N ARG A 231 -14.99 2.86 14.94
CA ARG A 231 -14.99 3.23 13.51
C ARG A 231 -13.86 4.18 13.13
N GLU A 232 -13.04 4.54 14.08
CA GLU A 232 -11.78 5.27 13.92
C GLU A 232 -10.73 4.57 14.77
N LEU A 233 -9.64 4.13 14.14
CA LEU A 233 -8.56 3.43 14.80
C LEU A 233 -7.20 3.69 14.16
N SER A 234 -6.16 3.39 14.93
CA SER A 234 -4.77 3.32 14.47
C SER A 234 -4.41 1.87 14.15
N ALA A 235 -3.84 1.66 12.96
CA ALA A 235 -3.39 0.36 12.49
C ALA A 235 -1.86 0.38 12.35
N ALA A 236 -1.18 -0.40 13.18
CA ALA A 236 0.28 -0.50 13.23
C ALA A 236 0.78 -1.68 12.40
N ALA A 237 1.53 -1.38 11.34
CA ALA A 237 2.34 -2.33 10.57
C ALA A 237 3.81 -2.24 11.00
N GLN A 238 4.69 -3.09 10.44
CA GLN A 238 6.13 -3.02 10.73
C GLN A 238 6.77 -1.71 10.24
N GLY A 239 6.31 -1.18 9.12
CA GLY A 239 6.83 0.04 8.52
C GLY A 239 6.29 1.34 9.09
N GLY A 240 5.23 1.28 9.92
CA GLY A 240 4.64 2.47 10.53
C GLY A 240 3.17 2.32 10.87
N THR A 241 2.62 3.37 11.46
CA THR A 241 1.22 3.43 11.89
C THR A 241 0.42 4.35 10.98
N GLN A 242 -0.77 3.91 10.62
CA GLN A 242 -1.73 4.67 9.82
C GLN A 242 -3.06 4.78 10.56
N ARG A 243 -3.77 5.89 10.37
CA ARG A 243 -5.12 6.09 10.92
C ARG A 243 -6.16 5.73 9.88
N VAL A 244 -7.19 5.01 10.30
CA VAL A 244 -8.31 4.62 9.45
C VAL A 244 -9.61 5.10 10.06
N VAL A 245 -10.45 5.73 9.24
CA VAL A 245 -11.80 6.16 9.59
C VAL A 245 -12.78 5.52 8.61
N TRP A 246 -13.76 4.78 9.13
CA TRP A 246 -14.83 4.17 8.36
C TRP A 246 -16.16 4.29 9.10
N PRO A 247 -16.89 5.41 8.90
CA PRO A 247 -18.06 5.75 9.72
C PRO A 247 -19.14 4.67 9.74
N ASP A 248 -19.40 4.08 8.58
CA ASP A 248 -20.38 3.00 8.42
C ASP A 248 -20.06 2.13 7.18
N SER A 249 -20.78 1.03 7.00
CA SER A 249 -20.53 0.05 5.95
C SER A 249 -20.85 0.53 4.51
N THR A 250 -21.45 1.68 4.36
CA THR A 250 -21.85 2.27 3.07
C THR A 250 -20.99 3.47 2.67
N SER A 251 -20.25 4.03 3.63
CA SER A 251 -19.34 5.17 3.43
C SER A 251 -18.00 4.73 2.87
N GLU A 252 -17.32 5.66 2.20
CA GLU A 252 -15.92 5.46 1.85
C GLU A 252 -15.04 5.37 3.12
N MET A 253 -14.07 4.51 3.07
CA MET A 253 -13.04 4.42 4.09
C MET A 253 -11.94 5.44 3.81
N MET A 254 -11.54 6.19 4.81
CA MET A 254 -10.44 7.15 4.74
C MET A 254 -9.20 6.58 5.42
N LEU A 255 -8.09 6.62 4.72
CA LEU A 255 -6.77 6.21 5.21
C LEU A 255 -5.89 7.44 5.32
N THR A 256 -5.40 7.76 6.52
CA THR A 256 -4.42 8.81 6.74
C THR A 256 -3.09 8.19 7.18
N GLY A 257 -2.02 8.49 6.45
CA GLY A 257 -0.70 7.99 6.76
C GLY A 257 0.41 8.96 6.38
N PRO A 258 1.62 8.76 6.95
CA PRO A 258 2.77 9.60 6.65
C PRO A 258 3.34 9.27 5.27
N ALA A 259 3.96 10.29 4.68
CA ALA A 259 4.93 10.16 3.59
C ALA A 259 6.08 11.12 3.87
N GLU A 260 7.30 10.72 3.50
CA GLU A 260 8.50 11.53 3.71
C GLU A 260 9.29 11.61 2.40
N ILE A 261 9.77 12.81 2.07
CA ILE A 261 10.66 13.03 0.94
C ILE A 261 12.10 12.82 1.45
N VAL A 262 12.75 11.80 0.90
CA VAL A 262 14.10 11.40 1.32
C VAL A 262 15.15 12.27 0.67
N CYS A 263 15.08 12.43 -0.66
CA CYS A 263 16.00 13.27 -1.43
C CYS A 263 15.45 13.57 -2.81
N GLN A 264 16.07 14.55 -3.46
CA GLN A 264 15.89 14.88 -4.86
C GLN A 264 17.24 14.83 -5.57
N GLY A 265 17.24 14.47 -6.83
CA GLY A 265 18.51 14.36 -7.56
C GLY A 265 18.33 14.09 -9.04
N THR A 266 19.46 13.75 -9.66
CA THR A 266 19.51 13.36 -11.07
C THR A 266 20.32 12.08 -11.22
N ALA A 267 19.87 11.20 -12.10
CA ALA A 267 20.55 9.96 -12.45
C ALA A 267 20.89 9.93 -13.94
N GLU A 268 21.99 9.28 -14.30
CA GLU A 268 22.32 8.98 -15.69
C GLU A 268 21.62 7.68 -16.09
N PHE A 269 20.84 7.73 -17.16
CA PHE A 269 20.19 6.57 -17.72
C PHE A 269 20.66 6.33 -19.16
N ALA A 270 21.30 5.18 -19.38
CA ALA A 270 21.63 4.67 -20.68
C ALA A 270 20.60 3.58 -21.04
N GLY A 271 19.67 3.91 -21.91
CA GLY A 271 18.70 2.98 -22.48
C GLY A 271 19.19 2.39 -23.75
#